data_74fe8666adcdc07b939a4dbda7b5b852
#
_entry.id   74fe8666adcdc07b939a4dbda7b5b852
#
_cell.length_a   1.000
_cell.length_b   1.000
_cell.length_c   1.000
_cell.angle_alpha   90.00
_cell.angle_beta   90.00
_cell.angle_gamma   90.00
#
_symmetry.space_group_name_H-M   'P 1'
#
loop_
_entity.id
_entity.type
_entity.pdbx_description
1 polymer ?
#
loop_
_entity_poly.entity_id
_entity_poly.type
_entity_poly.pdbx_seq_one_letter_code
_entity_poly.pdbx_strand_id
1 'polypeptide(L)'
;MEIKVVFDKETINERLHIGWGLSVLIDNKILFDTGEKGEWLLQNMGAMGINPDDIESVIISHDHWDHTGGLESLLRAKKKKTIVYICSGFSEKLKELITSCGGEPVEVKKFQEIGKNIYTTGEIPGTYKGASMPEQAVVLKTENGLSVITGCAHPGILEILGEVRKHFKKEQLFFVMGGFHLLEKDTGEIASIVDRFKTMKVEKVGPCHCSGPEAEKIFAKEYGENFVMVKAGEIVSI
;
A
#
# COMPACT_ATOMS: atom_id res chain seq x y z
N MET A 1 -5.35 12.59 -9.02
CA MET A 1 -5.17 12.17 -7.62
C MET A 1 -3.70 12.28 -7.26
N GLU A 2 -3.40 12.54 -5.99
CA GLU A 2 -2.03 12.68 -5.48
C GLU A 2 -1.73 11.55 -4.49
N ILE A 3 -0.56 10.94 -4.61
CA ILE A 3 -0.06 9.89 -3.71
C ILE A 3 1.20 10.43 -3.04
N LYS A 4 1.25 10.48 -1.70
CA LYS A 4 2.44 10.86 -0.92
C LYS A 4 2.96 9.64 -0.17
N VAL A 5 4.23 9.33 -0.33
CA VAL A 5 4.89 8.26 0.44
C VAL A 5 5.33 8.83 1.79
N VAL A 6 4.62 8.45 2.86
CA VAL A 6 4.87 8.99 4.21
C VAL A 6 5.96 8.20 4.93
N PHE A 7 6.05 6.90 4.67
CA PHE A 7 7.04 6.01 5.29
C PHE A 7 7.46 4.90 4.31
N ASP A 8 8.74 4.62 4.24
CA ASP A 8 9.36 3.51 3.52
C ASP A 8 10.77 3.26 4.05
N LYS A 9 11.45 2.21 3.57
CA LYS A 9 12.84 1.86 3.93
C LYS A 9 13.88 2.87 3.43
N GLU A 10 13.53 3.71 2.48
CA GLU A 10 14.38 4.76 1.90
C GLU A 10 13.66 6.10 1.86
N THR A 11 14.39 7.19 1.75
CA THR A 11 13.83 8.55 1.70
C THR A 11 14.56 9.45 0.69
N ILE A 12 13.84 10.45 0.18
CA ILE A 12 14.42 11.57 -0.57
C ILE A 12 14.71 12.79 0.32
N ASN A 13 14.35 12.74 1.60
CA ASN A 13 14.47 13.86 2.53
C ASN A 13 15.02 13.36 3.88
N GLU A 14 16.25 13.77 4.22
CA GLU A 14 16.95 13.37 5.45
C GLU A 14 16.23 13.73 6.76
N ARG A 15 15.20 14.60 6.71
CA ARG A 15 14.36 14.92 7.87
C ARG A 15 13.32 13.86 8.16
N LEU A 16 13.11 12.91 7.27
CA LEU A 16 12.13 11.83 7.43
C LEU A 16 12.79 10.61 8.04
N HIS A 17 12.10 9.99 8.97
CA HIS A 17 12.47 8.69 9.49
C HIS A 17 12.18 7.61 8.45
N ILE A 18 13.07 6.65 8.40
CA ILE A 18 12.97 5.47 7.54
C ILE A 18 13.02 4.22 8.41
N GLY A 19 12.48 3.14 7.91
CA GLY A 19 12.50 1.84 8.58
C GLY A 19 11.80 0.79 7.73
N TRP A 20 11.63 -0.39 8.30
CA TRP A 20 10.92 -1.45 7.60
C TRP A 20 9.42 -1.19 7.71
N GLY A 21 8.76 -1.01 6.57
CA GLY A 21 7.32 -0.72 6.52
C GLY A 21 6.95 0.23 5.39
N LEU A 22 5.65 0.39 5.20
CA LEU A 22 5.10 1.28 4.19
C LEU A 22 3.97 2.12 4.79
N SER A 23 3.89 3.39 4.38
CA SER A 23 2.71 4.22 4.60
C SER A 23 2.55 5.20 3.45
N VAL A 24 1.35 5.26 2.88
CA VAL A 24 1.04 6.05 1.69
C VAL A 24 -0.24 6.86 1.94
N LEU A 25 -0.16 8.18 1.74
CA LEU A 25 -1.32 9.08 1.85
C LEU A 25 -1.89 9.36 0.45
N ILE A 26 -3.18 9.14 0.28
CA ILE A 26 -3.94 9.30 -0.97
C ILE A 26 -4.84 10.52 -0.84
N ASP A 27 -4.72 11.48 -1.77
CA ASP A 27 -5.50 12.73 -1.87
C ASP A 27 -5.63 13.48 -0.52
N ASN A 28 -4.60 13.42 0.32
CA ASN A 28 -4.54 14.02 1.66
C ASN A 28 -5.63 13.55 2.64
N LYS A 29 -6.28 12.42 2.38
CA LYS A 29 -7.49 11.98 3.10
C LYS A 29 -7.47 10.53 3.55
N ILE A 30 -6.88 9.64 2.75
CA ILE A 30 -6.88 8.20 3.03
C ILE A 30 -5.45 7.74 3.24
N LEU A 31 -5.18 7.18 4.40
CA LEU A 31 -3.87 6.60 4.68
C LEU A 31 -3.92 5.10 4.42
N PHE A 32 -3.05 4.61 3.56
CA PHE A 32 -2.82 3.20 3.30
C PHE A 32 -1.58 2.75 4.06
N ASP A 33 -1.74 1.84 5.00
CA ASP A 33 -0.76 1.37 5.98
C ASP A 33 -0.14 2.46 6.86
N THR A 34 0.56 2.06 7.92
CA THR A 34 1.01 2.99 8.95
C THR A 34 2.49 2.85 9.33
N GLY A 35 3.24 2.05 8.56
CA GLY A 35 4.65 1.78 8.85
C GLY A 35 4.86 0.98 10.15
N GLU A 36 6.13 0.82 10.54
CA GLU A 36 6.51 -0.01 11.68
C GLU A 36 6.43 0.70 13.03
N LYS A 37 6.47 2.05 13.06
CA LYS A 37 6.63 2.79 14.31
C LYS A 37 5.84 4.09 14.31
N GLY A 38 4.92 4.21 15.28
CA GLY A 38 3.99 5.33 15.36
C GLY A 38 4.64 6.69 15.56
N GLU A 39 5.69 6.76 16.38
CA GLU A 39 6.44 8.00 16.59
C GLU A 39 7.04 8.51 15.26
N TRP A 40 7.65 7.63 14.47
CA TRP A 40 8.24 7.99 13.19
C TRP A 40 7.19 8.38 12.15
N LEU A 41 6.08 7.66 12.09
CA LEU A 41 4.95 8.02 11.23
C LEU A 41 4.48 9.45 11.51
N LEU A 42 4.21 9.80 12.79
CA LEU A 42 3.73 11.12 13.17
C LEU A 42 4.77 12.22 12.94
N GLN A 43 6.05 11.93 13.16
CA GLN A 43 7.13 12.87 12.87
C GLN A 43 7.24 13.12 11.36
N ASN A 44 7.17 12.08 10.52
CA ASN A 44 7.15 12.21 9.07
C ASN A 44 5.93 13.02 8.60
N MET A 45 4.73 12.71 9.11
CA MET A 45 3.53 13.48 8.82
C MET A 45 3.74 14.97 9.15
N GLY A 46 4.26 15.27 10.34
CA GLY A 46 4.58 16.65 10.75
C GLY A 46 5.59 17.33 9.81
N ALA A 47 6.68 16.64 9.45
CA ALA A 47 7.70 17.16 8.54
C ALA A 47 7.17 17.39 7.10
N MET A 48 6.15 16.63 6.68
CA MET A 48 5.47 16.76 5.39
C MET A 48 4.25 17.70 5.43
N GLY A 49 3.96 18.32 6.58
CA GLY A 49 2.81 19.21 6.74
C GLY A 49 1.46 18.48 6.70
N ILE A 50 1.43 17.19 7.04
CA ILE A 50 0.23 16.36 7.09
C ILE A 50 -0.34 16.44 8.51
N ASN A 51 -1.60 16.90 8.62
CA ASN A 51 -2.31 16.90 9.89
C ASN A 51 -3.07 15.55 10.05
N PRO A 52 -2.83 14.77 11.12
CA PRO A 52 -3.56 13.53 11.36
C PRO A 52 -5.09 13.69 11.36
N ASP A 53 -5.62 14.83 11.82
CA ASP A 53 -7.07 15.09 11.85
C ASP A 53 -7.70 15.20 10.44
N ASP A 54 -6.91 15.41 9.39
CA ASP A 54 -7.39 15.47 8.00
C ASP A 54 -7.55 14.09 7.36
N ILE A 55 -6.98 13.04 7.99
CA ILE A 55 -7.16 11.65 7.54
C ILE A 55 -8.61 11.24 7.81
N GLU A 56 -9.38 10.98 6.76
CA GLU A 56 -10.78 10.56 6.86
C GLU A 56 -10.90 9.05 7.16
N SER A 57 -10.03 8.24 6.57
CA SER A 57 -9.97 6.79 6.81
C SER A 57 -8.57 6.23 6.68
N VAL A 58 -8.38 5.05 7.26
CA VAL A 58 -7.16 4.24 7.14
C VAL A 58 -7.51 2.92 6.48
N ILE A 59 -6.63 2.42 5.63
CA ILE A 59 -6.74 1.09 5.04
C ILE A 59 -5.50 0.32 5.47
N ILE A 60 -5.67 -0.82 6.10
CA ILE A 60 -4.56 -1.71 6.43
C ILE A 60 -4.51 -2.84 5.40
N SER A 61 -3.39 -2.95 4.71
CA SER A 61 -3.21 -3.97 3.67
C SER A 61 -3.26 -5.38 4.25
N HIS A 62 -2.47 -5.65 5.29
CA HIS A 62 -2.38 -6.93 5.99
C HIS A 62 -1.88 -6.75 7.44
N ASP A 63 -2.05 -7.78 8.28
CA ASP A 63 -1.81 -7.71 9.74
C ASP A 63 -0.34 -8.04 10.10
N HIS A 64 0.63 -7.36 9.48
CA HIS A 64 2.01 -7.37 9.91
C HIS A 64 2.38 -6.08 10.64
N TRP A 65 3.32 -6.18 11.59
CA TRP A 65 3.77 -5.11 12.47
C TRP A 65 4.32 -3.89 11.71
N ASP A 66 4.92 -4.10 10.57
CA ASP A 66 5.51 -3.07 9.72
C ASP A 66 4.49 -2.32 8.84
N HIS A 67 3.21 -2.73 8.89
CA HIS A 67 2.07 -2.05 8.27
C HIS A 67 1.08 -1.51 9.30
N THR A 68 1.05 -2.11 10.50
CA THR A 68 0.12 -1.75 11.57
C THR A 68 0.77 -1.00 12.73
N GLY A 69 2.11 -0.92 12.79
CA GLY A 69 2.85 -0.41 13.95
C GLY A 69 2.61 1.06 14.27
N GLY A 70 2.25 1.87 13.28
CA GLY A 70 1.89 3.27 13.48
C GLY A 70 0.44 3.52 13.85
N LEU A 71 -0.44 2.53 13.70
CA LEU A 71 -1.89 2.71 13.78
C LEU A 71 -2.36 3.22 15.14
N GLU A 72 -1.88 2.66 16.23
CA GLU A 72 -2.25 3.11 17.58
C GLU A 72 -1.92 4.58 17.79
N SER A 73 -0.69 4.99 17.45
CA SER A 73 -0.24 6.38 17.63
C SER A 73 -1.05 7.34 16.76
N LEU A 74 -1.35 6.95 15.51
CA LEU A 74 -2.19 7.73 14.62
C LEU A 74 -3.59 7.92 15.19
N LEU A 75 -4.27 6.84 15.59
CA LEU A 75 -5.64 6.91 16.12
C LEU A 75 -5.72 7.74 17.39
N ARG A 76 -4.75 7.61 18.31
CA ARG A 76 -4.68 8.42 19.54
C ARG A 76 -4.37 9.90 19.29
N ALA A 77 -3.65 10.23 18.22
CA ALA A 77 -3.36 11.62 17.85
C ALA A 77 -4.58 12.35 17.26
N LYS A 78 -5.57 11.61 16.77
CA LYS A 78 -6.76 12.16 16.13
C LYS A 78 -7.84 12.54 17.15
N LYS A 79 -8.54 13.62 16.84
CA LYS A 79 -9.72 14.08 17.61
C LYS A 79 -11.04 13.49 17.10
N LYS A 80 -11.05 13.00 15.85
CA LYS A 80 -12.23 12.46 15.19
C LYS A 80 -12.13 10.94 15.10
N LYS A 81 -13.28 10.28 15.26
CA LYS A 81 -13.40 8.85 14.97
C LYS A 81 -13.00 8.57 13.51
N THR A 82 -12.24 7.51 13.31
CA THR A 82 -11.68 7.19 11.99
C THR A 82 -12.06 5.77 11.59
N ILE A 83 -12.58 5.60 10.40
CA ILE A 83 -12.85 4.29 9.82
C ILE A 83 -11.51 3.63 9.49
N VAL A 84 -11.34 2.38 9.88
CA VAL A 84 -10.17 1.56 9.56
C VAL A 84 -10.64 0.34 8.78
N TYR A 85 -10.39 0.31 7.47
CA TYR A 85 -10.71 -0.82 6.61
C TYR A 85 -9.68 -1.93 6.79
N ILE A 86 -10.16 -3.12 7.13
CA ILE A 86 -9.35 -4.30 7.43
C ILE A 86 -9.88 -5.54 6.72
N CYS A 87 -9.04 -6.54 6.49
CA CYS A 87 -9.51 -7.86 6.06
C CYS A 87 -10.22 -8.59 7.22
N SER A 88 -11.21 -9.41 6.91
CA SER A 88 -11.97 -10.14 7.93
C SER A 88 -11.10 -11.16 8.69
N GLY A 89 -10.06 -11.69 8.02
CA GLY A 89 -9.12 -12.64 8.61
C GLY A 89 -8.01 -12.02 9.47
N PHE A 90 -8.06 -10.71 9.76
CA PHE A 90 -7.09 -10.08 10.67
C PHE A 90 -7.33 -10.51 12.12
N SER A 91 -6.26 -10.42 12.93
CA SER A 91 -6.30 -10.83 14.33
C SER A 91 -7.32 -10.03 15.16
N GLU A 92 -7.99 -10.70 16.09
CA GLU A 92 -8.88 -10.02 17.04
C GLU A 92 -8.14 -8.96 17.86
N LYS A 93 -6.85 -9.19 18.16
CA LYS A 93 -5.99 -8.23 18.84
C LYS A 93 -5.92 -6.89 18.10
N LEU A 94 -5.78 -6.91 16.76
CA LEU A 94 -5.75 -5.69 15.96
C LEU A 94 -7.12 -4.99 15.95
N LYS A 95 -8.22 -5.75 15.86
CA LYS A 95 -9.59 -5.21 15.90
C LYS A 95 -9.89 -4.54 17.25
N GLU A 96 -9.47 -5.16 18.35
CA GLU A 96 -9.59 -4.61 19.71
C GLU A 96 -8.73 -3.34 19.86
N LEU A 97 -7.50 -3.33 19.34
CA LEU A 97 -6.62 -2.16 19.35
C LEU A 97 -7.30 -0.98 18.63
N ILE A 98 -7.81 -1.20 17.42
CA ILE A 98 -8.49 -0.15 16.64
C ILE A 98 -9.62 0.46 17.46
N THR A 99 -10.49 -0.38 18.02
CA THR A 99 -11.66 0.07 18.80
C THR A 99 -11.24 0.82 20.07
N SER A 100 -10.25 0.31 20.81
CA SER A 100 -9.77 0.92 22.06
C SER A 100 -9.09 2.27 21.85
N CYS A 101 -8.57 2.51 20.63
CA CYS A 101 -7.93 3.78 20.25
C CYS A 101 -8.90 4.77 19.57
N GLY A 102 -10.22 4.49 19.55
CA GLY A 102 -11.23 5.38 18.99
C GLY A 102 -11.45 5.23 17.48
N GLY A 103 -10.86 4.19 16.85
CA GLY A 103 -11.14 3.82 15.47
C GLY A 103 -12.41 2.98 15.35
N GLU A 104 -12.90 2.85 14.12
CA GLU A 104 -14.01 1.97 13.75
C GLU A 104 -13.52 0.92 12.75
N PRO A 105 -13.29 -0.34 13.16
CA PRO A 105 -12.88 -1.38 12.23
C PRO A 105 -14.05 -1.75 11.31
N VAL A 106 -13.80 -1.72 10.00
CA VAL A 106 -14.73 -2.13 8.95
C VAL A 106 -14.11 -3.27 8.16
N GLU A 107 -14.67 -4.45 8.31
CA GLU A 107 -14.22 -5.65 7.59
C GLU A 107 -14.60 -5.59 6.11
N VAL A 108 -13.62 -5.74 5.24
CA VAL A 108 -13.80 -5.72 3.78
C VAL A 108 -13.51 -7.11 3.22
N LYS A 109 -14.56 -7.82 2.82
CA LYS A 109 -14.46 -9.19 2.27
C LYS A 109 -14.41 -9.26 0.76
N LYS A 110 -14.91 -8.23 0.08
CA LYS A 110 -15.06 -8.21 -1.37
C LYS A 110 -14.65 -6.85 -1.93
N PHE A 111 -14.35 -6.85 -3.21
CA PHE A 111 -14.10 -5.62 -3.95
C PHE A 111 -15.25 -4.62 -3.76
N GLN A 112 -14.93 -3.40 -3.34
CA GLN A 112 -15.93 -2.35 -3.14
C GLN A 112 -15.30 -0.95 -3.25
N GLU A 113 -16.13 0.03 -3.58
CA GLU A 113 -15.78 1.44 -3.53
C GLU A 113 -15.85 1.94 -2.07
N ILE A 114 -14.79 2.64 -1.64
CA ILE A 114 -14.66 3.20 -0.27
C ILE A 114 -14.53 4.72 -0.28
N GLY A 115 -14.42 5.31 -1.44
CA GLY A 115 -14.37 6.74 -1.70
C GLY A 115 -14.55 6.98 -3.20
N LYS A 116 -14.82 8.20 -3.62
CA LYS A 116 -15.04 8.51 -5.04
C LYS A 116 -13.87 8.07 -5.90
N ASN A 117 -14.08 7.05 -6.74
CA ASN A 117 -13.05 6.42 -7.59
C ASN A 117 -11.89 5.77 -6.80
N ILE A 118 -12.10 5.44 -5.54
CA ILE A 118 -11.14 4.75 -4.67
C ILE A 118 -11.79 3.45 -4.21
N TYR A 119 -11.15 2.34 -4.50
CA TYR A 119 -11.65 0.99 -4.24
C TYR A 119 -10.65 0.21 -3.41
N THR A 120 -11.15 -0.75 -2.65
CA THR A 120 -10.34 -1.83 -2.09
C THR A 120 -10.66 -3.12 -2.84
N THR A 121 -9.65 -3.96 -3.03
CA THR A 121 -9.86 -5.31 -3.60
C THR A 121 -10.73 -6.19 -2.71
N GLY A 122 -10.87 -5.81 -1.44
CA GLY A 122 -11.32 -6.74 -0.42
C GLY A 122 -10.23 -7.76 -0.10
N GLU A 123 -10.60 -8.70 0.75
CA GLU A 123 -9.71 -9.74 1.24
C GLU A 123 -9.32 -10.71 0.13
N ILE A 124 -8.03 -10.79 -0.19
CA ILE A 124 -7.43 -11.79 -1.09
C ILE A 124 -6.66 -12.77 -0.20
N PRO A 125 -6.92 -14.08 -0.28
CA PRO A 125 -6.16 -15.06 0.49
C PRO A 125 -4.68 -15.03 0.15
N GLY A 126 -3.83 -14.97 1.16
CA GLY A 126 -2.38 -15.01 1.04
C GLY A 126 -1.77 -15.87 2.13
N THR A 127 -0.46 -16.11 2.03
CA THR A 127 0.29 -16.86 3.03
C THR A 127 1.65 -16.25 3.29
N TYR A 128 2.09 -16.33 4.54
CA TYR A 128 3.46 -15.97 4.92
C TYR A 128 4.02 -17.03 5.86
N LYS A 129 5.17 -17.61 5.50
CA LYS A 129 5.83 -18.71 6.27
C LYS A 129 4.88 -19.82 6.66
N GLY A 130 3.95 -20.19 5.75
CA GLY A 130 2.97 -21.25 5.95
C GLY A 130 1.74 -20.87 6.78
N ALA A 131 1.66 -19.67 7.33
CA ALA A 131 0.48 -19.15 8.00
C ALA A 131 -0.41 -18.35 7.04
N SER A 132 -1.72 -18.30 7.32
CA SER A 132 -2.65 -17.43 6.57
C SER A 132 -2.27 -15.96 6.76
N MET A 133 -2.17 -15.24 5.66
CA MET A 133 -1.89 -13.81 5.63
C MET A 133 -2.75 -13.17 4.53
N PRO A 134 -4.04 -12.94 4.80
CA PRO A 134 -4.91 -12.27 3.85
C PRO A 134 -4.48 -10.81 3.68
N GLU A 135 -4.60 -10.31 2.46
CA GLU A 135 -4.20 -8.94 2.13
C GLU A 135 -5.22 -8.28 1.22
N GLN A 136 -5.36 -6.96 1.34
CA GLN A 136 -6.10 -6.11 0.42
C GLN A 136 -5.19 -5.06 -0.21
N ALA A 137 -5.52 -4.66 -1.43
CA ALA A 137 -4.87 -3.58 -2.14
C ALA A 137 -5.85 -2.43 -2.41
N VAL A 138 -5.33 -1.24 -2.65
CA VAL A 138 -6.13 -0.08 -3.06
C VAL A 138 -6.05 0.10 -4.57
N VAL A 139 -7.20 0.41 -5.18
CA VAL A 139 -7.32 0.72 -6.60
C VAL A 139 -7.86 2.14 -6.75
N LEU A 140 -7.12 2.98 -7.44
CA LEU A 140 -7.47 4.37 -7.75
C LEU A 140 -7.81 4.47 -9.22
N LYS A 141 -8.99 4.99 -9.55
CA LYS A 141 -9.42 5.19 -10.92
C LYS A 141 -9.33 6.67 -11.30
N THR A 142 -8.56 6.97 -12.34
CA THR A 142 -8.37 8.32 -12.87
C THR A 142 -8.63 8.35 -14.37
N GLU A 143 -8.46 9.50 -14.99
CA GLU A 143 -8.54 9.65 -16.46
C GLU A 143 -7.41 8.87 -17.16
N ASN A 144 -6.27 8.70 -16.51
CA ASN A 144 -5.13 7.92 -17.02
C ASN A 144 -5.33 6.41 -16.94
N GLY A 145 -6.30 5.94 -16.15
CA GLY A 145 -6.58 4.53 -15.90
C GLY A 145 -6.56 4.16 -14.43
N LEU A 146 -6.17 2.92 -14.12
CA LEU A 146 -6.13 2.37 -12.77
C LEU A 146 -4.73 2.43 -12.19
N SER A 147 -4.62 2.96 -10.98
CA SER A 147 -3.41 2.82 -10.17
C SER A 147 -3.69 1.83 -9.03
N VAL A 148 -2.77 0.90 -8.80
CA VAL A 148 -2.89 -0.14 -7.77
C VAL A 148 -1.76 0.03 -6.76
N ILE A 149 -2.11 0.10 -5.47
CA ILE A 149 -1.17 0.22 -4.36
C ILE A 149 -1.28 -1.04 -3.50
N THR A 150 -0.16 -1.72 -3.27
CA THR A 150 -0.06 -2.95 -2.47
C THR A 150 0.77 -2.73 -1.21
N GLY A 151 0.50 -3.48 -0.15
CA GLY A 151 1.35 -3.51 1.06
C GLY A 151 2.60 -4.37 0.81
N CYS A 152 2.44 -5.69 0.86
CA CYS A 152 3.50 -6.65 0.58
C CYS A 152 3.21 -7.59 -0.59
N ALA A 153 1.96 -7.71 -1.01
CA ALA A 153 1.50 -8.66 -2.01
C ALA A 153 1.72 -10.14 -1.59
N HIS A 154 1.36 -10.52 -0.36
CA HIS A 154 1.42 -11.91 0.11
C HIS A 154 0.58 -12.91 -0.70
N PRO A 155 -0.56 -12.51 -1.32
CA PRO A 155 -1.25 -13.35 -2.32
C PRO A 155 -0.45 -13.58 -3.61
N GLY A 156 0.57 -12.75 -3.86
CA GLY A 156 1.25 -12.60 -5.13
C GLY A 156 0.75 -11.38 -5.90
N ILE A 157 1.67 -10.54 -6.37
CA ILE A 157 1.32 -9.30 -7.08
C ILE A 157 0.46 -9.57 -8.33
N LEU A 158 0.71 -10.66 -9.06
CA LEU A 158 -0.07 -11.03 -10.24
C LEU A 158 -1.49 -11.46 -9.90
N GLU A 159 -1.70 -12.11 -8.75
CA GLU A 159 -3.03 -12.47 -8.24
C GLU A 159 -3.83 -11.23 -7.87
N ILE A 160 -3.21 -10.25 -7.21
CA ILE A 160 -3.84 -8.96 -6.90
C ILE A 160 -4.27 -8.25 -8.18
N LEU A 161 -3.39 -8.15 -9.18
CA LEU A 161 -3.74 -7.56 -10.48
C LEU A 161 -4.82 -8.36 -11.21
N GLY A 162 -4.80 -9.67 -11.06
CA GLY A 162 -5.86 -10.57 -11.57
C GLY A 162 -7.22 -10.26 -10.95
N GLU A 163 -7.27 -10.02 -9.62
CA GLU A 163 -8.49 -9.61 -8.93
C GLU A 163 -9.01 -8.26 -9.45
N VAL A 164 -8.14 -7.27 -9.57
CA VAL A 164 -8.49 -5.95 -10.16
C VAL A 164 -9.08 -6.10 -11.55
N ARG A 165 -8.50 -6.97 -12.39
CA ARG A 165 -8.98 -7.24 -13.76
C ARG A 165 -10.37 -7.89 -13.83
N LYS A 166 -10.81 -8.62 -12.82
CA LYS A 166 -12.18 -9.17 -12.78
C LYS A 166 -13.22 -8.06 -12.72
N HIS A 167 -12.90 -6.96 -12.04
CA HIS A 167 -13.79 -5.81 -11.86
C HIS A 167 -13.61 -4.74 -12.94
N PHE A 168 -12.40 -4.56 -13.44
CA PHE A 168 -12.04 -3.56 -14.45
C PHE A 168 -11.41 -4.23 -15.68
N LYS A 169 -12.23 -4.83 -16.52
CA LYS A 169 -11.77 -5.66 -17.65
C LYS A 169 -11.07 -4.90 -18.76
N LYS A 170 -11.41 -3.62 -18.97
CA LYS A 170 -10.98 -2.83 -20.15
C LYS A 170 -10.11 -1.64 -19.79
N GLU A 171 -10.10 -1.21 -18.54
CA GLU A 171 -9.35 -0.07 -18.08
C GLU A 171 -7.83 -0.32 -18.16
N GLN A 172 -7.07 0.72 -18.53
CA GLN A 172 -5.61 0.67 -18.53
C GLN A 172 -5.10 0.49 -17.09
N LEU A 173 -4.12 -0.40 -16.86
CA LEU A 173 -3.32 -0.40 -15.65
C LEU A 173 -2.24 0.68 -15.81
N PHE A 174 -2.53 1.86 -15.29
CA PHE A 174 -1.65 3.02 -15.45
C PHE A 174 -0.44 2.95 -14.54
N PHE A 175 -0.63 2.66 -13.25
CA PHE A 175 0.46 2.62 -12.29
C PHE A 175 0.27 1.50 -11.26
N VAL A 176 1.31 0.71 -11.01
CA VAL A 176 1.33 -0.32 -9.96
C VAL A 176 2.51 -0.06 -9.05
N MET A 177 2.24 0.19 -7.75
CA MET A 177 3.28 0.51 -6.77
C MET A 177 3.09 -0.22 -5.44
N GLY A 178 4.15 -0.27 -4.65
CA GLY A 178 4.16 -0.85 -3.31
C GLY A 178 5.10 -2.04 -3.18
N GLY A 179 4.93 -2.82 -2.14
CA GLY A 179 5.67 -4.05 -1.93
C GLY A 179 5.15 -5.18 -2.84
N PHE A 180 6.06 -5.86 -3.53
CA PHE A 180 5.73 -6.97 -4.43
C PHE A 180 6.22 -8.33 -3.90
N HIS A 181 6.78 -8.35 -2.70
CA HIS A 181 7.29 -9.54 -2.01
C HIS A 181 8.32 -10.34 -2.82
N LEU A 182 9.29 -9.65 -3.41
CA LEU A 182 10.27 -10.23 -4.33
C LEU A 182 11.69 -10.31 -3.75
N LEU A 183 11.89 -9.88 -2.50
CA LEU A 183 13.21 -9.83 -1.87
C LEU A 183 13.93 -11.18 -1.85
N GLU A 184 13.21 -12.29 -1.71
CA GLU A 184 13.74 -13.65 -1.66
C GLU A 184 13.63 -14.39 -3.01
N LYS A 185 13.18 -13.71 -4.08
CA LYS A 185 13.01 -14.29 -5.41
C LYS A 185 14.30 -14.21 -6.24
N ASP A 186 14.54 -15.22 -7.03
CA ASP A 186 15.66 -15.18 -7.98
C ASP A 186 15.36 -14.27 -9.19
N THR A 187 16.40 -13.93 -9.94
CA THR A 187 16.30 -13.02 -11.09
C THR A 187 15.39 -13.55 -12.20
N GLY A 188 15.29 -14.87 -12.38
CA GLY A 188 14.41 -15.51 -13.37
C GLY A 188 12.94 -15.38 -12.99
N GLU A 189 12.60 -15.59 -11.70
CA GLU A 189 11.27 -15.38 -11.16
C GLU A 189 10.85 -13.91 -11.31
N ILE A 190 11.74 -12.96 -10.95
CA ILE A 190 11.49 -11.52 -11.09
C ILE A 190 11.26 -11.15 -12.57
N ALA A 191 12.12 -11.63 -13.48
CA ALA A 191 11.97 -11.36 -14.91
C ALA A 191 10.64 -11.89 -15.46
N SER A 192 10.21 -13.07 -15.03
CA SER A 192 8.90 -13.64 -15.39
C SER A 192 7.74 -12.76 -14.94
N ILE A 193 7.82 -12.17 -13.74
CA ILE A 193 6.81 -11.23 -13.22
C ILE A 193 6.79 -9.96 -14.07
N VAL A 194 7.95 -9.41 -14.43
CA VAL A 194 8.06 -8.24 -15.32
C VAL A 194 7.41 -8.51 -16.67
N ASP A 195 7.66 -9.68 -17.28
CA ASP A 195 7.03 -10.06 -18.54
C ASP A 195 5.51 -10.16 -18.44
N ARG A 196 5.00 -10.64 -17.30
CA ARG A 196 3.56 -10.67 -17.01
C ARG A 196 2.99 -9.25 -16.86
N PHE A 197 3.69 -8.34 -16.19
CA PHE A 197 3.30 -6.92 -16.11
C PHE A 197 3.19 -6.28 -17.50
N LYS A 198 4.18 -6.51 -18.37
CA LYS A 198 4.15 -6.06 -19.77
C LYS A 198 2.97 -6.67 -20.56
N THR A 199 2.72 -7.97 -20.38
CA THR A 199 1.57 -8.66 -21.00
C THR A 199 0.23 -8.08 -20.54
N MET A 200 0.13 -7.71 -19.25
CA MET A 200 -1.04 -7.05 -18.68
C MET A 200 -1.13 -5.56 -19.04
N LYS A 201 -0.13 -5.05 -19.79
CA LYS A 201 -0.01 -3.64 -20.21
C LYS A 201 -0.01 -2.69 -19.04
N VAL A 202 0.74 -3.02 -17.96
CA VAL A 202 1.03 -2.07 -16.89
C VAL A 202 1.94 -1.00 -17.48
N GLU A 203 1.53 0.28 -17.38
CA GLU A 203 2.26 1.38 -18.02
C GLU A 203 3.42 1.86 -17.16
N LYS A 204 3.18 2.12 -15.88
CA LYS A 204 4.19 2.58 -14.90
C LYS A 204 4.29 1.64 -13.72
N VAL A 205 5.48 1.53 -13.15
CA VAL A 205 5.73 0.69 -11.98
C VAL A 205 6.57 1.39 -10.94
N GLY A 206 6.28 1.11 -9.66
CA GLY A 206 7.03 1.63 -8.52
C GLY A 206 7.17 0.56 -7.43
N PRO A 207 7.94 -0.53 -7.66
CA PRO A 207 8.24 -1.49 -6.60
C PRO A 207 9.06 -0.82 -5.50
N CYS A 208 8.68 -1.04 -4.24
CA CYS A 208 9.39 -0.52 -3.07
C CYS A 208 9.30 -1.51 -1.90
N HIS A 209 9.69 -1.10 -0.70
CA HIS A 209 9.53 -1.84 0.54
C HIS A 209 10.08 -3.28 0.43
N CYS A 210 9.24 -4.31 0.50
CA CYS A 210 9.62 -5.74 0.44
C CYS A 210 9.90 -6.27 -0.98
N SER A 211 9.86 -5.42 -2.01
CA SER A 211 10.25 -5.81 -3.37
C SER A 211 11.73 -6.14 -3.47
N GLY A 212 12.57 -5.41 -2.73
CA GLY A 212 14.01 -5.63 -2.68
C GLY A 212 14.80 -5.00 -3.84
N PRO A 213 16.09 -4.74 -3.63
CA PRO A 213 16.92 -3.95 -4.56
C PRO A 213 17.11 -4.63 -5.93
N GLU A 214 17.15 -5.96 -5.99
CA GLU A 214 17.30 -6.67 -7.26
C GLU A 214 16.04 -6.55 -8.11
N ALA A 215 14.86 -6.67 -7.51
CA ALA A 215 13.60 -6.44 -8.23
C ALA A 215 13.49 -4.99 -8.71
N GLU A 216 13.78 -4.01 -7.85
CA GLU A 216 13.79 -2.59 -8.22
C GLU A 216 14.71 -2.33 -9.43
N LYS A 217 15.92 -2.90 -9.44
CA LYS A 217 16.88 -2.77 -10.54
C LYS A 217 16.36 -3.39 -11.84
N ILE A 218 15.77 -4.59 -11.78
CA ILE A 218 15.24 -5.27 -12.98
C ILE A 218 14.04 -4.48 -13.53
N PHE A 219 13.09 -4.07 -12.67
CA PHE A 219 11.96 -3.25 -13.09
C PHE A 219 12.42 -1.90 -13.68
N ALA A 220 13.39 -1.23 -13.05
CA ALA A 220 13.93 0.03 -13.56
C ALA A 220 14.56 -0.12 -14.95
N LYS A 221 15.34 -1.19 -15.17
CA LYS A 221 15.91 -1.51 -16.49
C LYS A 221 14.84 -1.73 -17.55
N GLU A 222 13.79 -2.47 -17.20
CA GLU A 222 12.77 -2.93 -18.15
C GLU A 222 11.68 -1.91 -18.44
N TYR A 223 11.43 -0.96 -17.52
CA TYR A 223 10.44 0.11 -17.66
C TYR A 223 11.05 1.47 -18.03
N GLY A 224 12.36 1.67 -17.85
CA GLY A 224 13.03 2.92 -18.22
C GLY A 224 12.36 4.14 -17.59
N GLU A 225 11.90 5.07 -18.43
CA GLU A 225 11.22 6.31 -17.99
C GLU A 225 9.86 6.07 -17.28
N ASN A 226 9.31 4.89 -17.46
CA ASN A 226 8.07 4.47 -16.78
C ASN A 226 8.30 3.79 -15.42
N PHE A 227 9.53 3.71 -14.98
CA PHE A 227 9.87 3.33 -13.62
C PHE A 227 9.77 4.55 -12.70
N VAL A 228 8.96 4.44 -11.65
CA VAL A 228 8.80 5.48 -10.63
C VAL A 228 9.53 5.05 -9.38
N MET A 229 10.50 5.85 -8.95
CA MET A 229 11.17 5.63 -7.69
C MET A 229 10.21 5.96 -6.54
N VAL A 230 9.95 5.01 -5.67
CA VAL A 230 9.05 5.15 -4.52
C VAL A 230 9.89 5.17 -3.25
N LYS A 231 9.93 6.33 -2.57
CA LYS A 231 10.68 6.56 -1.31
C LYS A 231 9.90 7.51 -0.41
N ALA A 232 10.10 7.46 0.89
CA ALA A 232 9.50 8.40 1.82
C ALA A 232 9.81 9.86 1.42
N GLY A 233 8.79 10.70 1.36
CA GLY A 233 8.86 12.08 0.88
C GLY A 233 8.48 12.28 -0.58
N GLU A 234 8.42 11.23 -1.40
CA GLU A 234 7.98 11.33 -2.80
C GLU A 234 6.48 11.65 -2.89
N ILE A 235 6.16 12.43 -3.92
CA ILE A 235 4.78 12.80 -4.28
C ILE A 235 4.57 12.44 -5.74
N VAL A 236 3.63 11.54 -5.99
CA VAL A 236 3.30 11.05 -7.33
C VAL A 236 1.91 11.52 -7.73
N SER A 237 1.79 12.22 -8.84
CA SER A 237 0.49 12.56 -9.46
C SER A 237 0.08 11.47 -10.45
N ILE A 238 -1.17 10.98 -10.34
CA ILE A 238 -1.74 9.93 -11.17
C ILE A 238 -3.01 10.37 -11.88
#